data_1d95b849ddd89b0c2c7f6ae1c8df2900
#
_entry.id   1d95b849ddd89b0c2c7f6ae1c8df2900
#
_cell.length_a   1.000
_cell.length_b   1.000
_cell.length_c   1.000
_cell.angle_alpha   90.00
_cell.angle_beta   90.00
_cell.angle_gamma   90.00
#
_symmetry.space_group_name_H-M   'P 1'
#
loop_
_entity.id
_entity.type
_entity.pdbx_description
1 polymer ?
#
loop_
_entity_poly.entity_id
_entity_poly.type
_entity_poly.pdbx_seq_one_letter_code
_entity_poly.pdbx_strand_id
1 'polypeptide(L)'
;MKSKRKRYLLTAVFWREGKKIVGKCPELGVSSFGADPGKARGRLSEAVDLYIENARALGILEQLRETLASTERFATFLEIPA
;
A
#
# COMPACT_ATOMS: atom_id res chain seq x y z
N MET A 1 -8.99 10.60 24.38
CA MET A 1 -8.43 10.84 23.76
C MET A 1 -7.92 10.28 22.64
N LYS A 2 -7.49 10.55 21.91
CA LYS A 2 -7.08 9.99 20.90
C LYS A 2 -5.71 9.80 20.88
N SER A 3 -5.29 8.67 20.73
CA SER A 3 -3.88 8.44 20.72
C SER A 3 -3.29 9.01 19.47
N LYS A 4 -2.03 9.35 19.51
CA LYS A 4 -1.34 9.80 18.39
C LYS A 4 -0.85 8.66 17.63
N ARG A 5 -1.39 8.41 16.47
CA ARG A 5 -0.93 7.34 15.63
C ARG A 5 0.13 7.86 14.69
N LYS A 6 1.17 7.08 14.51
CA LYS A 6 2.14 7.40 13.51
C LYS A 6 1.50 7.30 12.15
N ARG A 7 1.92 8.17 11.27
CA ARG A 7 1.47 8.11 9.90
C ARG A 7 2.59 7.56 9.05
N TYR A 8 2.25 6.64 8.19
CA TYR A 8 3.20 6.06 7.28
C TYR A 8 2.88 6.53 5.87
N LEU A 9 3.90 6.92 5.13
CA LEU A 9 3.75 7.28 3.74
C LEU A 9 4.28 6.14 2.91
N LEU A 10 3.38 5.43 2.26
CA LEU A 10 3.71 4.26 1.48
C LEU A 10 3.33 4.52 0.03
N THR A 11 3.96 3.77 -0.85
CA THR A 11 3.72 3.94 -2.27
C THR A 11 2.45 3.21 -2.68
N ALA A 12 1.73 3.78 -3.63
CA ALA A 12 0.60 3.11 -4.24
C ALA A 12 0.73 3.27 -5.74
N VAL A 13 0.58 2.17 -6.46
CA VAL A 13 0.57 2.19 -7.91
C VAL A 13 -0.73 1.59 -8.38
N PHE A 14 -1.22 2.08 -9.52
CA PHE A 14 -2.51 1.65 -10.02
C PHE A 14 -2.42 1.35 -11.51
N TRP A 15 -3.22 0.39 -11.95
CA TRP A 15 -3.31 0.09 -13.37
C TRP A 15 -4.67 -0.52 -13.65
N ARG A 16 -5.04 -0.50 -14.92
CA ARG A 16 -6.32 -1.05 -15.33
C ARG A 16 -6.15 -2.50 -15.74
N GLU A 17 -7.04 -3.34 -15.23
CA GLU A 17 -7.11 -4.73 -15.65
C GLU A 17 -8.55 -5.02 -15.99
N GLY A 18 -8.85 -5.14 -17.28
CA GLY A 18 -10.22 -5.34 -17.69
C GLY A 18 -11.07 -4.16 -17.28
N LYS A 19 -12.10 -4.43 -16.51
CA LYS A 19 -13.04 -3.40 -16.11
C LYS A 19 -12.75 -2.83 -14.73
N LYS A 20 -11.65 -3.19 -14.16
CA LYS A 20 -11.34 -2.72 -12.82
C LYS A 20 -9.99 -2.04 -12.79
N ILE A 21 -9.79 -1.26 -11.76
CA ILE A 21 -8.50 -0.63 -11.47
C ILE A 21 -7.90 -1.39 -10.30
N VAL A 22 -6.67 -1.87 -10.49
CA VAL A 22 -5.95 -2.55 -9.43
C VAL A 22 -5.00 -1.56 -8.79
N GLY A 23 -4.89 -1.62 -7.47
CA GLY A 23 -3.93 -0.82 -6.73
C GLY A 23 -3.03 -1.72 -5.93
N LYS A 24 -1.77 -1.33 -5.80
CA LYS A 24 -0.82 -2.13 -5.06
C LYS A 24 0.11 -1.25 -4.27
N CYS A 25 0.40 -1.68 -3.05
CA CYS A 25 1.41 -1.08 -2.20
C CYS A 25 2.64 -1.97 -2.26
N PRO A 26 3.66 -1.57 -3.03
CA PRO A 26 4.82 -2.47 -3.24
C PRO A 26 5.58 -2.78 -1.97
N GLU A 27 5.66 -1.83 -1.05
CA GLU A 27 6.44 -2.05 0.17
C GLU A 27 5.92 -3.23 0.98
N LEU A 28 4.62 -3.44 0.97
CA LEU A 28 4.01 -4.47 1.78
C LEU A 28 3.48 -5.63 0.94
N GLY A 29 3.45 -5.49 -0.37
CA GLY A 29 2.90 -6.51 -1.24
C GLY A 29 1.39 -6.62 -1.16
N VAL A 30 0.73 -5.60 -0.65
CA VAL A 30 -0.72 -5.60 -0.50
C VAL A 30 -1.36 -5.00 -1.74
N SER A 31 -2.43 -5.60 -2.22
CA SER A 31 -3.14 -5.07 -3.37
C SER A 31 -4.64 -5.15 -3.16
N SER A 32 -5.36 -4.37 -3.94
CA SER A 32 -6.81 -4.38 -3.92
C SER A 32 -7.28 -3.85 -5.26
N PHE A 33 -8.60 -3.68 -5.43
CA PHE A 33 -9.12 -3.19 -6.69
C PHE A 33 -10.45 -2.47 -6.48
N GLY A 34 -10.86 -1.72 -7.48
CA GLY A 34 -12.12 -1.04 -7.47
C GLY A 34 -12.57 -0.73 -8.87
N ALA A 35 -13.79 -0.24 -9.01
CA ALA A 35 -14.36 0.05 -10.32
C ALA A 35 -13.72 1.27 -10.98
N ASP A 36 -13.21 2.18 -10.18
CA ASP A 36 -12.56 3.38 -10.68
C ASP A 36 -11.37 3.70 -9.79
N PRO A 37 -10.51 4.64 -10.20
CA PRO A 37 -9.30 4.95 -9.41
C PRO A 37 -9.59 5.37 -7.98
N GLY A 38 -10.65 6.13 -7.76
CA GLY A 38 -10.99 6.56 -6.41
C GLY A 38 -11.34 5.41 -5.51
N LYS A 39 -12.16 4.47 -6.03
CA LYS A 39 -12.54 3.31 -5.26
C LYS A 39 -11.36 2.38 -5.04
N ALA A 40 -10.53 2.20 -6.06
CA ALA A 40 -9.34 1.36 -5.91
C ALA A 40 -8.43 1.93 -4.83
N ARG A 41 -8.26 3.25 -4.81
CA ARG A 41 -7.41 3.88 -3.81
C ARG A 41 -7.98 3.69 -2.41
N GLY A 42 -9.28 3.87 -2.25
CA GLY A 42 -9.89 3.69 -0.95
C GLY A 42 -9.77 2.27 -0.44
N ARG A 43 -9.99 1.31 -1.33
CA ARG A 43 -9.90 -0.08 -0.93
C ARG A 43 -8.47 -0.50 -0.62
N LEU A 44 -7.51 0.04 -1.37
CA LEU A 44 -6.12 -0.24 -1.07
C LEU A 44 -5.74 0.34 0.28
N SER A 45 -6.20 1.54 0.57
CA SER A 45 -5.92 2.17 1.85
C SER A 45 -6.44 1.32 3.00
N GLU A 46 -7.66 0.79 2.85
CA GLU A 46 -8.25 -0.07 3.87
C GLU A 46 -7.44 -1.35 4.03
N ALA A 47 -7.01 -1.93 2.91
CA ALA A 47 -6.26 -3.18 2.95
C ALA A 47 -4.89 -2.98 3.61
N VAL A 48 -4.25 -1.86 3.33
CA VAL A 48 -2.96 -1.56 3.95
C VAL A 48 -3.13 -1.31 5.44
N ASP A 49 -4.18 -0.57 5.80
CA ASP A 49 -4.45 -0.29 7.21
C ASP A 49 -4.67 -1.60 7.98
N LEU A 50 -5.45 -2.49 7.39
CA LEU A 50 -5.71 -3.78 8.02
C LEU A 50 -4.43 -4.60 8.14
N TYR A 51 -3.59 -4.56 7.12
CA TYR A 51 -2.32 -5.28 7.16
C TYR A 51 -1.46 -4.79 8.33
N ILE A 52 -1.38 -3.48 8.49
CA ILE A 52 -0.57 -2.91 9.56
C ILE A 52 -1.16 -3.24 10.92
N GLU A 53 -2.48 -3.19 11.06
CA GLU A 53 -3.12 -3.54 12.31
C GLU A 53 -2.85 -5.00 12.67
N ASN A 54 -2.93 -5.88 11.69
CA ASN A 54 -2.65 -7.29 11.93
C ASN A 54 -1.19 -7.51 12.29
N ALA A 55 -0.29 -6.81 11.62
CA ALA A 55 1.13 -6.93 11.92
C ALA A 55 1.42 -6.48 13.34
N ARG A 56 0.73 -5.41 13.77
CA ARG A 56 0.90 -4.93 15.12
C ARG A 56 0.40 -5.97 16.14
N ALA A 57 -0.76 -6.54 15.86
CA ALA A 57 -1.36 -7.53 16.76
C ALA A 57 -0.52 -8.78 16.85
N LEU A 58 0.15 -9.15 15.76
CA LEU A 58 0.97 -10.34 15.74
C LEU A 58 2.40 -10.10 16.25
N GLY A 59 2.72 -8.85 16.53
CA GLY A 59 4.05 -8.51 17.04
C GLY A 59 5.13 -8.48 15.97
N ILE A 60 4.76 -8.40 14.70
CA ILE A 60 5.73 -8.40 13.62
C ILE A 60 5.92 -7.03 12.99
N LEU A 61 5.28 -6.02 13.56
CA LEU A 61 5.40 -4.67 12.99
C LEU A 61 6.83 -4.18 13.05
N GLU A 62 7.56 -4.59 14.08
CA GLU A 62 8.93 -4.19 14.24
C GLU A 62 9.80 -4.66 13.07
N GLN A 63 9.45 -5.80 12.50
CA GLN A 63 10.21 -6.33 11.37
C GLN A 63 10.02 -5.51 10.11
N LEU A 64 8.99 -4.66 10.09
CA LEU A 64 8.72 -3.79 8.96
C LEU A 64 9.23 -2.38 9.20
N ARG A 65 9.94 -2.17 10.29
CA ARG A 65 10.29 -0.83 10.71
C ARG A 65 11.07 -0.07 9.65
N GLU A 66 12.08 -0.69 9.07
CA GLU A 66 12.90 -0.01 8.08
C GLU A 66 12.10 0.34 6.84
N THR A 67 11.27 -0.59 6.41
CA THR A 67 10.42 -0.34 5.25
C THR A 67 9.46 0.82 5.51
N LEU A 68 8.84 0.83 6.68
CA LEU A 68 7.86 1.84 7.00
C LEU A 68 8.49 3.20 7.26
N ALA A 69 9.73 3.22 7.72
CA ALA A 69 10.40 4.47 8.05
C ALA A 69 11.08 5.12 6.85
N SER A 70 11.32 4.36 5.79
CA SER A 70 12.00 4.89 4.62
C SER A 70 11.14 5.95 3.95
N THR A 71 11.75 7.07 3.59
CA THR A 71 11.05 8.12 2.87
C THR A 71 11.62 8.35 1.48
N GLU A 72 12.68 7.61 1.13
CA GLU A 72 13.26 7.75 -0.20
C GLU A 72 12.80 6.60 -1.06
N ARG A 73 11.81 6.87 -1.89
CA ARG A 73 11.26 5.86 -2.78
C ARG A 73 11.11 6.47 -4.16
N PHE A 74 11.37 5.64 -5.14
CA PHE A 74 11.29 6.08 -6.51
C PHE A 74 10.43 5.13 -7.30
N ALA A 75 9.62 5.66 -8.19
CA ALA A 75 8.78 4.86 -9.05
C ALA A 75 8.90 5.38 -10.47
N THR A 76 8.99 4.48 -11.42
CA THR A 76 9.07 4.86 -12.82
C THR A 76 8.54 3.72 -13.66
N PHE A 77 8.48 3.96 -14.95
CA PHE A 77 8.08 2.93 -15.89
C PHE A 77 9.33 2.31 -16.51
N LEU A 78 9.27 1.01 -16.74
CA LEU A 78 10.32 0.30 -17.45
C LEU A 78 9.77 -0.09 -18.80
N GLU A 79 10.55 0.17 -19.83
CA GLU A 79 10.14 -0.21 -21.17
C GLU A 79 10.93 -1.45 -21.54
N ILE A 80 10.23 -2.58 -21.66
CA ILE A 80 10.84 -3.86 -21.88
C ILE A 80 10.45 -4.35 -23.26
N PRO A 81 11.42 -4.67 -24.14
CA PRO A 81 11.09 -5.25 -25.44
C PRO A 81 10.51 -6.64 -25.23
N ALA A 82 9.42 -6.93 -25.92
CA ALA A 82 8.76 -8.22 -25.74
C ALA A 82 8.97 -9.13 -26.93
#